data_8e64dd6582267a9740bb56f7f1622ac3
#
_entry.id   8e64dd6582267a9740bb56f7f1622ac3
#
_cell.length_a   1.000
_cell.length_b   1.000
_cell.length_c   1.000
_cell.angle_alpha   90.00
_cell.angle_beta   90.00
_cell.angle_gamma   90.00
#
_symmetry.space_group_name_H-M   'P 1'
#
loop_
_entity.id
_entity.type
_entity.pdbx_description
1 polymer ?
#
loop_
_entity_poly.entity_id
_entity_poly.type
_entity_poly.pdbx_seq_one_letter_code
_entity_poly.pdbx_strand_id
1 'polypeptide(L)'
;FDAADLTLDKINPDDDLLHRPDMREFAQSLKEYAAEIGIGFAQAHAPFKVVYGDAFGTSCPAYDDIVRALELCGILGIPQVVVHAIKTPREDITVDYKEYNRRYYLSLLPYCEKFGVKIAVENLFWKDKLRDCYYGIFPTPREMTEFVDSLGSPYFVVCCDLGHAAITGLAPEIYISGMENRLLTSLHVQDTDFKGDRHVLPYMGKQDWDAVCRALAEIDYRGDFSFEILHYIDK
;
A
#
# COMPACT_ATOMS: atom_id res chain seq x y z
N PHE A 1 9.32 9.81 -16.05
CA PHE A 1 8.52 8.82 -15.33
C PHE A 1 7.72 8.03 -16.34
N ASP A 2 7.62 6.72 -16.13
CA ASP A 2 6.95 5.82 -17.08
C ASP A 2 5.52 5.51 -16.64
N ALA A 3 5.25 5.69 -15.32
CA ALA A 3 3.95 5.45 -14.74
C ALA A 3 3.70 6.39 -13.55
N ALA A 4 2.43 6.52 -13.19
CA ALA A 4 1.98 7.22 -12.00
C ALA A 4 1.47 6.22 -10.95
N ASP A 5 1.66 6.56 -9.70
CA ASP A 5 0.96 6.00 -8.55
C ASP A 5 -0.22 6.91 -8.22
N LEU A 6 -1.41 6.34 -8.12
CA LEU A 6 -2.63 7.13 -7.96
C LEU A 6 -3.11 7.08 -6.51
N THR A 7 -2.93 8.16 -5.77
CA THR A 7 -3.51 8.31 -4.44
C THR A 7 -5.01 8.56 -4.52
N LEU A 8 -5.80 7.65 -3.91
CA LEU A 8 -7.25 7.73 -3.85
C LEU A 8 -7.77 8.19 -2.49
N ASP A 9 -6.87 8.42 -1.54
CA ASP A 9 -7.26 9.13 -0.33
C ASP A 9 -7.43 10.62 -0.62
N LYS A 10 -8.43 11.21 0.00
CA LYS A 10 -8.81 12.58 -0.23
C LYS A 10 -7.77 13.53 0.38
N ILE A 11 -6.87 14.05 -0.43
CA ILE A 11 -5.90 15.06 -0.03
C ILE A 11 -6.57 16.43 0.06
N ASN A 12 -7.45 16.73 -0.91
CA ASN A 12 -8.20 17.99 -0.99
C ASN A 12 -9.71 17.70 -1.07
N PRO A 13 -10.59 18.44 -0.34
CA PRO A 13 -12.04 18.27 -0.43
C PRO A 13 -12.61 18.27 -1.85
N ASP A 14 -11.97 18.97 -2.78
CA ASP A 14 -12.43 19.08 -4.16
C ASP A 14 -11.95 17.96 -5.08
N ASP A 15 -11.01 17.11 -4.61
CA ASP A 15 -10.37 16.04 -5.40
C ASP A 15 -10.91 14.63 -5.06
N ASP A 16 -12.20 14.55 -4.80
CA ASP A 16 -12.85 13.29 -4.44
C ASP A 16 -13.19 12.44 -5.67
N LEU A 17 -12.21 11.74 -6.19
CA LEU A 17 -12.39 10.89 -7.37
C LEU A 17 -13.42 9.78 -7.14
N LEU A 18 -13.45 9.19 -5.95
CA LEU A 18 -14.29 8.05 -5.64
C LEU A 18 -15.77 8.42 -5.53
N HIS A 19 -16.10 9.67 -5.18
CA HIS A 19 -17.47 10.12 -4.99
C HIS A 19 -17.98 11.05 -6.10
N ARG A 20 -17.23 11.18 -7.19
CA ARG A 20 -17.72 11.89 -8.37
C ARG A 20 -18.99 11.23 -8.93
N PRO A 21 -20.03 12.01 -9.31
CA PRO A 21 -21.21 11.47 -9.97
C PRO A 21 -20.88 10.76 -11.29
N ASP A 22 -19.84 11.25 -11.99
CA ASP A 22 -19.32 10.78 -13.27
C ASP A 22 -18.03 9.96 -13.15
N MET A 23 -17.80 9.28 -12.01
CA MET A 23 -16.52 8.58 -11.72
C MET A 23 -16.09 7.63 -12.85
N ARG A 24 -17.02 6.88 -13.42
CA ARG A 24 -16.69 5.88 -14.46
C ARG A 24 -16.28 6.54 -15.77
N GLU A 25 -17.05 7.54 -16.21
CA GLU A 25 -16.76 8.31 -17.41
C GLU A 25 -15.45 9.08 -17.27
N PHE A 26 -15.24 9.68 -16.10
CA PHE A 26 -13.98 10.39 -15.80
C PHE A 26 -12.79 9.43 -15.80
N ALA A 27 -12.90 8.26 -15.17
CA ALA A 27 -11.84 7.25 -15.16
C ALA A 27 -11.50 6.79 -16.59
N GLN A 28 -12.52 6.58 -17.42
CA GLN A 28 -12.30 6.21 -18.83
C GLN A 28 -11.55 7.32 -19.59
N SER A 29 -11.95 8.58 -19.41
CA SER A 29 -11.28 9.73 -20.03
C SER A 29 -9.84 9.89 -19.54
N LEU A 30 -9.60 9.66 -18.25
CA LEU A 30 -8.26 9.71 -17.67
C LEU A 30 -7.36 8.60 -18.23
N LYS A 31 -7.90 7.40 -18.40
CA LYS A 31 -7.19 6.28 -19.03
C LYS A 31 -6.77 6.61 -20.48
N GLU A 32 -7.69 7.18 -21.25
CA GLU A 32 -7.45 7.58 -22.64
C GLU A 32 -6.40 8.68 -22.72
N TYR A 33 -6.50 9.69 -21.86
CA TYR A 33 -5.51 10.77 -21.78
C TYR A 33 -4.12 10.25 -21.37
N ALA A 34 -4.04 9.37 -20.37
CA ALA A 34 -2.77 8.78 -19.95
C ALA A 34 -2.11 8.00 -21.10
N ALA A 35 -2.91 7.24 -21.86
CA ALA A 35 -2.42 6.53 -23.04
C ALA A 35 -1.93 7.50 -24.15
N GLU A 36 -2.61 8.63 -24.37
CA GLU A 36 -2.23 9.65 -25.35
C GLU A 36 -0.87 10.26 -25.02
N ILE A 37 -0.61 10.54 -23.74
CA ILE A 37 0.67 11.13 -23.29
C ILE A 37 1.75 10.09 -22.98
N GLY A 38 1.45 8.79 -23.11
CA GLY A 38 2.41 7.70 -22.90
C GLY A 38 2.75 7.44 -21.44
N ILE A 39 1.86 7.79 -20.50
CA ILE A 39 2.02 7.50 -19.06
C ILE A 39 1.08 6.36 -18.68
N GLY A 40 1.61 5.33 -18.00
CA GLY A 40 0.81 4.26 -17.40
C GLY A 40 0.43 4.54 -15.96
N PHE A 41 -0.34 3.63 -15.37
CA PHE A 41 -0.56 3.56 -13.93
C PHE A 41 0.06 2.27 -13.38
N ALA A 42 0.99 2.40 -12.45
CA ALA A 42 1.70 1.27 -11.86
C ALA A 42 0.89 0.63 -10.74
N GLN A 43 0.41 1.46 -9.86
CA GLN A 43 -0.39 1.10 -8.70
C GLN A 43 -1.30 2.26 -8.30
N ALA A 44 -2.16 2.01 -7.31
CA ALA A 44 -2.90 3.05 -6.62
C ALA A 44 -2.82 2.83 -5.11
N HIS A 45 -3.09 3.86 -4.34
CA HIS A 45 -3.28 3.79 -2.90
C HIS A 45 -4.73 4.05 -2.53
N ALA A 46 -5.39 3.05 -1.91
CA ALA A 46 -6.78 3.18 -1.47
C ALA A 46 -6.89 4.08 -0.23
N PRO A 47 -8.07 4.66 0.06
CA PRO A 47 -8.30 5.35 1.32
C PRO A 47 -8.06 4.44 2.52
N PHE A 48 -7.35 4.95 3.55
CA PHE A 48 -7.01 4.19 4.75
C PHE A 48 -7.89 4.54 5.96
N LYS A 49 -9.21 4.66 5.71
CA LYS A 49 -10.20 5.12 6.70
C LYS A 49 -10.91 3.99 7.47
N VAL A 50 -10.76 2.73 7.05
CA VAL A 50 -11.32 1.59 7.77
C VAL A 50 -10.61 1.41 9.09
N VAL A 51 -11.36 1.40 10.18
CA VAL A 51 -10.80 1.29 11.53
C VAL A 51 -11.28 0.02 12.24
N TYR A 52 -10.60 -0.31 13.34
CA TYR A 52 -10.99 -1.44 14.16
C TYR A 52 -12.41 -1.27 14.71
N GLY A 53 -13.21 -2.31 14.56
CA GLY A 53 -14.62 -2.31 14.95
C GLY A 53 -15.60 -1.98 13.82
N ASP A 54 -15.12 -1.51 12.68
CA ASP A 54 -15.96 -1.30 11.50
C ASP A 54 -16.51 -2.65 10.99
N ALA A 55 -17.72 -2.61 10.47
CA ALA A 55 -18.29 -3.77 9.77
C ALA A 55 -17.65 -3.94 8.40
N PHE A 56 -17.29 -5.18 8.06
CA PHE A 56 -16.86 -5.50 6.69
C PHE A 56 -18.11 -5.81 5.83
N GLY A 57 -18.26 -5.10 4.72
CA GLY A 57 -19.38 -5.25 3.80
C GLY A 57 -20.30 -4.04 3.80
N THR A 58 -21.59 -4.27 3.45
CA THR A 58 -22.59 -3.21 3.31
C THR A 58 -22.83 -2.45 4.62
N SER A 59 -22.87 -1.12 4.54
CA SER A 59 -23.13 -0.15 5.61
C SER A 59 -21.89 0.43 6.33
N CYS A 60 -20.69 0.19 5.82
CA CYS A 60 -19.52 0.90 6.27
C CYS A 60 -18.98 1.80 5.12
N PRO A 61 -19.17 3.12 5.16
CA PRO A 61 -18.74 4.00 4.06
C PRO A 61 -17.23 3.90 3.77
N ALA A 62 -16.39 3.75 4.79
CA ALA A 62 -14.96 3.59 4.59
C ALA A 62 -14.61 2.29 3.87
N TYR A 63 -15.34 1.20 4.14
CA TYR A 63 -15.19 -0.05 3.40
C TYR A 63 -15.70 0.08 1.94
N ASP A 64 -16.82 0.78 1.75
CA ASP A 64 -17.36 1.04 0.42
C ASP A 64 -16.39 1.86 -0.44
N ASP A 65 -15.62 2.77 0.16
CA ASP A 65 -14.55 3.52 -0.52
C ASP A 65 -13.42 2.60 -1.02
N ILE A 66 -13.06 1.55 -0.29
CA ILE A 66 -12.10 0.55 -0.77
C ILE A 66 -12.67 -0.21 -1.98
N VAL A 67 -13.94 -0.58 -1.93
CA VAL A 67 -14.59 -1.25 -3.06
C VAL A 67 -14.66 -0.35 -4.30
N ARG A 68 -14.95 0.94 -4.12
CA ARG A 68 -14.91 1.94 -5.20
C ARG A 68 -13.50 2.13 -5.76
N ALA A 69 -12.48 2.11 -4.90
CA ALA A 69 -11.08 2.18 -5.32
C ALA A 69 -10.71 0.98 -6.21
N LEU A 70 -11.13 -0.24 -5.84
CA LEU A 70 -10.96 -1.43 -6.68
C LEU A 70 -11.69 -1.29 -8.04
N GLU A 71 -12.92 -0.77 -8.05
CA GLU A 71 -13.67 -0.52 -9.30
C GLU A 71 -12.94 0.49 -10.19
N LEU A 72 -12.51 1.63 -9.63
CA LEU A 72 -11.79 2.67 -10.35
C LEU A 72 -10.47 2.12 -10.95
N CYS A 73 -9.71 1.37 -10.16
CA CYS A 73 -8.47 0.72 -10.62
C CYS A 73 -8.75 -0.24 -11.80
N GLY A 74 -9.82 -1.02 -11.72
CA GLY A 74 -10.21 -1.90 -12.83
C GLY A 74 -10.52 -1.15 -14.13
N ILE A 75 -11.22 -0.01 -14.05
CA ILE A 75 -11.52 0.83 -15.22
C ILE A 75 -10.23 1.42 -15.81
N LEU A 76 -9.37 1.98 -14.96
CA LEU A 76 -8.09 2.57 -15.36
C LEU A 76 -7.10 1.51 -15.91
N GLY A 77 -7.28 0.24 -15.56
CA GLY A 77 -6.34 -0.83 -15.87
C GLY A 77 -5.13 -0.87 -14.92
N ILE A 78 -5.29 -0.32 -13.71
CA ILE A 78 -4.30 -0.39 -12.64
C ILE A 78 -4.25 -1.83 -12.12
N PRO A 79 -3.08 -2.49 -12.12
CA PRO A 79 -3.01 -3.92 -11.81
C PRO A 79 -3.19 -4.23 -10.32
N GLN A 80 -2.90 -3.27 -9.45
CA GLN A 80 -2.89 -3.44 -8.01
C GLN A 80 -3.17 -2.14 -7.26
N VAL A 81 -3.78 -2.27 -6.09
CA VAL A 81 -4.05 -1.16 -5.17
C VAL A 81 -3.53 -1.50 -3.78
N VAL A 82 -2.80 -0.58 -3.18
CA VAL A 82 -2.34 -0.70 -1.80
C VAL A 82 -3.53 -0.47 -0.88
N VAL A 83 -3.78 -1.43 0.01
CA VAL A 83 -4.84 -1.36 1.03
C VAL A 83 -4.22 -1.62 2.38
N HIS A 84 -4.31 -0.63 3.27
CA HIS A 84 -3.74 -0.74 4.61
C HIS A 84 -4.37 -1.84 5.44
N ALA A 85 -3.56 -2.54 6.21
CA ALA A 85 -4.04 -3.38 7.28
C ALA A 85 -4.72 -2.52 8.36
N ILE A 86 -5.80 -3.04 8.93
CA ILE A 86 -6.50 -2.37 10.01
C ILE A 86 -5.64 -2.45 11.28
N LYS A 87 -5.38 -1.29 11.87
CA LYS A 87 -4.66 -1.15 13.14
C LYS A 87 -5.58 -1.57 14.29
N THR A 88 -5.35 -2.76 14.86
CA THR A 88 -6.11 -3.25 16.02
C THR A 88 -5.55 -2.69 17.33
N PRO A 89 -6.33 -2.62 18.42
CA PRO A 89 -5.82 -2.20 19.72
C PRO A 89 -4.69 -3.10 20.19
N ARG A 90 -3.52 -2.51 20.40
CA ARG A 90 -2.30 -3.26 20.75
C ARG A 90 -2.31 -3.75 22.21
N GLU A 91 -2.96 -3.00 23.08
CA GLU A 91 -3.08 -3.31 24.51
C GLU A 91 -4.04 -4.47 24.78
N ASP A 92 -4.93 -4.75 23.82
CA ASP A 92 -5.88 -5.84 23.92
C ASP A 92 -5.27 -7.13 23.36
N ILE A 93 -4.63 -7.90 24.25
CA ILE A 93 -4.01 -9.19 23.90
C ILE A 93 -5.00 -10.27 23.43
N THR A 94 -6.30 -10.02 23.56
CA THR A 94 -7.33 -10.95 23.07
C THR A 94 -7.60 -10.78 21.57
N VAL A 95 -7.11 -9.70 20.97
CA VAL A 95 -7.26 -9.41 19.55
C VAL A 95 -6.09 -9.98 18.77
N ASP A 96 -6.34 -11.04 18.02
CA ASP A 96 -5.42 -11.53 17.00
C ASP A 96 -5.51 -10.61 15.78
N TYR A 97 -4.54 -9.69 15.61
CA TYR A 97 -4.54 -8.73 14.52
C TYR A 97 -4.38 -9.39 13.15
N LYS A 98 -3.72 -10.56 13.08
CA LYS A 98 -3.54 -11.30 11.82
C LYS A 98 -4.86 -11.91 11.38
N GLU A 99 -5.55 -12.59 12.28
CA GLU A 99 -6.86 -13.17 11.97
C GLU A 99 -7.91 -12.09 11.68
N TYR A 100 -7.85 -10.94 12.39
CA TYR A 100 -8.74 -9.81 12.12
C TYR A 100 -8.52 -9.26 10.70
N ASN A 101 -7.27 -9.02 10.32
CA ASN A 101 -6.93 -8.54 8.98
C ASN A 101 -7.14 -9.62 7.90
N ARG A 102 -6.93 -10.89 8.22
CA ARG A 102 -7.24 -11.99 7.31
C ARG A 102 -8.72 -11.96 6.90
N ARG A 103 -9.62 -11.82 7.85
CA ARG A 103 -11.07 -11.69 7.58
C ARG A 103 -11.39 -10.44 6.76
N TYR A 104 -10.73 -9.33 7.07
CA TYR A 104 -10.89 -8.07 6.33
C TYR A 104 -10.48 -8.25 4.86
N TYR A 105 -9.26 -8.69 4.58
CA TYR A 105 -8.80 -8.85 3.21
C TYR A 105 -9.62 -9.89 2.43
N LEU A 106 -9.97 -11.02 3.05
CA LEU A 106 -10.82 -12.02 2.39
C LEU A 106 -12.23 -11.50 2.07
N SER A 107 -12.75 -10.55 2.82
CA SER A 107 -14.03 -9.91 2.49
C SER A 107 -13.95 -9.06 1.21
N LEU A 108 -12.76 -8.58 0.84
CA LEU A 108 -12.50 -7.81 -0.38
C LEU A 108 -12.23 -8.69 -1.61
N LEU A 109 -11.92 -9.98 -1.43
CA LEU A 109 -11.57 -10.89 -2.53
C LEU A 109 -12.61 -10.93 -3.67
N PRO A 110 -13.93 -11.01 -3.41
CA PRO A 110 -14.92 -11.01 -4.51
C PRO A 110 -14.85 -9.76 -5.40
N TYR A 111 -14.43 -8.62 -4.84
CA TYR A 111 -14.28 -7.38 -5.60
C TYR A 111 -12.97 -7.36 -6.37
N CYS A 112 -11.89 -7.93 -5.82
CA CYS A 112 -10.65 -8.13 -6.55
C CYS A 112 -10.88 -8.99 -7.80
N GLU A 113 -11.59 -10.11 -7.65
CA GLU A 113 -11.96 -10.99 -8.77
C GLU A 113 -12.87 -10.30 -9.79
N LYS A 114 -13.87 -9.56 -9.29
CA LYS A 114 -14.82 -8.84 -10.15
C LYS A 114 -14.16 -7.78 -11.04
N PHE A 115 -13.21 -7.03 -10.47
CA PHE A 115 -12.58 -5.91 -11.16
C PHE A 115 -11.21 -6.25 -11.76
N GLY A 116 -10.68 -7.45 -11.49
CA GLY A 116 -9.38 -7.89 -11.99
C GLY A 116 -8.18 -7.16 -11.37
N VAL A 117 -8.34 -6.65 -10.14
CA VAL A 117 -7.33 -5.82 -9.43
C VAL A 117 -6.83 -6.55 -8.20
N LYS A 118 -5.51 -6.60 -8.02
CA LYS A 118 -4.90 -7.17 -6.82
C LYS A 118 -4.89 -6.17 -5.68
N ILE A 119 -4.90 -6.68 -4.46
CA ILE A 119 -4.59 -5.88 -3.26
C ILE A 119 -3.13 -6.13 -2.89
N ALA A 120 -2.36 -5.06 -2.81
CA ALA A 120 -1.03 -5.05 -2.24
C ALA A 120 -1.10 -4.73 -0.74
N VAL A 121 -0.74 -5.71 0.08
CA VAL A 121 -0.66 -5.57 1.53
C VAL A 121 0.65 -4.87 1.88
N GLU A 122 0.57 -3.82 2.67
CA GLU A 122 1.72 -3.00 3.03
C GLU A 122 2.22 -3.30 4.45
N ASN A 123 3.54 -3.25 4.64
CA ASN A 123 4.16 -3.24 5.96
C ASN A 123 3.96 -1.87 6.61
N LEU A 124 3.25 -1.85 7.73
CA LEU A 124 2.85 -0.62 8.41
C LEU A 124 3.44 -0.53 9.83
N PHE A 125 3.06 0.52 10.54
CA PHE A 125 3.51 0.75 11.91
C PHE A 125 2.43 1.34 12.83
N TRP A 126 2.64 1.15 14.16
CA TRP A 126 2.03 1.97 15.22
C TRP A 126 3.10 2.87 15.84
N LYS A 127 2.75 4.12 16.09
CA LYS A 127 3.57 5.01 16.89
C LYS A 127 3.13 4.96 18.35
N ASP A 128 4.01 4.50 19.25
CA ASP A 128 3.86 4.66 20.69
C ASP A 128 4.35 6.05 21.08
N LYS A 129 3.41 6.97 21.34
CA LYS A 129 3.73 8.35 21.68
C LYS A 129 4.38 8.50 23.07
N LEU A 130 4.15 7.55 23.99
CA LEU A 130 4.71 7.59 25.33
C LEU A 130 6.17 7.15 25.34
N ARG A 131 6.51 6.14 24.54
CA ARG A 131 7.86 5.59 24.44
C ARG A 131 8.66 6.18 23.28
N ASP A 132 8.03 7.01 22.45
CA ASP A 132 8.60 7.58 21.22
C ASP A 132 9.27 6.52 20.33
N CYS A 133 8.57 5.42 20.12
CA CYS A 133 9.04 4.32 19.26
C CYS A 133 7.93 3.83 18.32
N TYR A 134 8.36 3.04 17.33
CA TYR A 134 7.47 2.46 16.33
C TYR A 134 7.43 0.94 16.48
N TYR A 135 6.24 0.37 16.31
CA TYR A 135 6.02 -1.07 16.27
C TYR A 135 5.45 -1.46 14.93
N GLY A 136 6.03 -2.46 14.30
CA GLY A 136 5.60 -2.89 12.97
C GLY A 136 4.30 -3.69 12.98
N ILE A 137 3.54 -3.53 11.90
CA ILE A 137 2.52 -4.45 11.42
C ILE A 137 3.16 -5.15 10.22
N PHE A 138 3.30 -6.46 10.29
CA PHE A 138 4.12 -7.23 9.35
C PHE A 138 5.58 -6.73 9.29
N PRO A 139 6.28 -6.64 10.45
CA PRO A 139 7.59 -5.98 10.55
C PRO A 139 8.72 -6.79 9.91
N THR A 140 8.48 -8.04 9.56
CA THR A 140 9.47 -8.91 8.93
C THR A 140 8.93 -9.50 7.63
N PRO A 141 9.81 -9.77 6.65
CA PRO A 141 9.41 -10.38 5.38
C PRO A 141 8.76 -11.76 5.58
N ARG A 142 9.25 -12.53 6.56
CA ARG A 142 8.66 -13.82 6.92
C ARG A 142 7.21 -13.68 7.38
N GLU A 143 6.95 -12.75 8.28
CA GLU A 143 5.61 -12.53 8.83
C GLU A 143 4.64 -12.03 7.75
N MET A 144 5.10 -11.16 6.86
CA MET A 144 4.35 -10.69 5.70
C MET A 144 4.04 -11.84 4.74
N THR A 145 5.04 -12.65 4.39
CA THR A 145 4.87 -13.80 3.49
C THR A 145 3.88 -14.81 4.08
N GLU A 146 4.07 -15.23 5.33
CA GLU A 146 3.15 -16.15 6.02
C GLU A 146 1.71 -15.60 6.05
N PHE A 147 1.55 -14.31 6.26
CA PHE A 147 0.22 -13.68 6.27
C PHE A 147 -0.41 -13.69 4.87
N VAL A 148 0.28 -13.20 3.85
CA VAL A 148 -0.28 -13.13 2.49
C VAL A 148 -0.56 -14.53 1.94
N ASP A 149 0.30 -15.50 2.17
CA ASP A 149 0.07 -16.91 1.79
C ASP A 149 -1.16 -17.49 2.49
N SER A 150 -1.44 -17.09 3.74
CA SER A 150 -2.64 -17.53 4.46
C SER A 150 -3.95 -17.07 3.86
N LEU A 151 -3.92 -16.03 3.01
CA LEU A 151 -5.09 -15.54 2.27
C LEU A 151 -5.48 -16.48 1.11
N GLY A 152 -4.57 -17.34 0.65
CA GLY A 152 -4.85 -18.42 -0.30
C GLY A 152 -5.34 -17.98 -1.67
N SER A 153 -5.01 -16.76 -2.12
CA SER A 153 -5.46 -16.22 -3.40
C SER A 153 -4.37 -15.40 -4.08
N PRO A 154 -4.21 -15.52 -5.42
CA PRO A 154 -3.25 -14.74 -6.20
C PRO A 154 -3.60 -13.25 -6.32
N TYR A 155 -4.77 -12.85 -5.82
CA TYR A 155 -5.17 -11.44 -5.76
C TYR A 155 -4.55 -10.68 -4.59
N PHE A 156 -3.79 -11.34 -3.70
CA PHE A 156 -3.06 -10.68 -2.63
C PHE A 156 -1.56 -10.76 -2.88
N VAL A 157 -0.93 -9.59 -2.87
CA VAL A 157 0.50 -9.38 -3.11
C VAL A 157 1.04 -8.42 -2.06
N VAL A 158 2.29 -8.02 -2.16
CA VAL A 158 2.95 -7.18 -1.16
C VAL A 158 3.41 -5.87 -1.78
N CYS A 159 3.13 -4.76 -1.09
CA CYS A 159 3.82 -3.49 -1.20
C CYS A 159 4.83 -3.38 -0.05
N CYS A 160 6.09 -3.15 -0.35
CA CYS A 160 7.09 -2.85 0.67
C CYS A 160 7.32 -1.35 0.76
N ASP A 161 6.91 -0.73 1.87
CA ASP A 161 7.33 0.61 2.22
C ASP A 161 8.69 0.55 2.91
N LEU A 162 9.68 1.22 2.28
CA LEU A 162 11.08 1.21 2.71
C LEU A 162 11.28 2.04 3.98
N GLY A 163 10.53 3.14 4.12
CA GLY A 163 10.57 3.98 5.31
C GLY A 163 9.95 3.26 6.52
N HIS A 164 8.82 2.58 6.33
CA HIS A 164 8.16 1.81 7.38
C HIS A 164 9.06 0.65 7.89
N ALA A 165 9.74 -0.06 7.00
CA ALA A 165 10.71 -1.07 7.39
C ALA A 165 11.80 -0.44 8.28
N ALA A 166 12.40 0.66 7.83
CA ALA A 166 13.48 1.34 8.52
C ALA A 166 13.09 1.84 9.92
N ILE A 167 11.94 2.51 10.07
CA ILE A 167 11.51 3.05 11.37
C ILE A 167 11.03 1.97 12.35
N THR A 168 10.65 0.80 11.86
CA THR A 168 10.29 -0.34 12.71
C THR A 168 11.47 -1.24 13.08
N GLY A 169 12.67 -0.86 12.65
CA GLY A 169 13.93 -1.44 13.10
C GLY A 169 14.54 -2.52 12.21
N LEU A 170 14.02 -2.69 10.99
CA LEU A 170 14.61 -3.59 10.00
C LEU A 170 15.07 -2.79 8.80
N ALA A 171 16.36 -2.93 8.44
CA ALA A 171 16.91 -2.26 7.27
C ALA A 171 16.16 -2.68 6.00
N PRO A 172 15.77 -1.71 5.11
CA PRO A 172 14.95 -2.00 3.94
C PRO A 172 15.52 -3.08 3.03
N GLU A 173 16.83 -3.09 2.81
CA GLU A 173 17.51 -4.11 2.01
C GLU A 173 17.37 -5.51 2.61
N ILE A 174 17.32 -5.62 3.94
CA ILE A 174 17.11 -6.91 4.62
C ILE A 174 15.65 -7.35 4.46
N TYR A 175 14.70 -6.40 4.54
CA TYR A 175 13.30 -6.69 4.30
C TYR A 175 13.10 -7.21 2.87
N ILE A 176 13.66 -6.51 1.88
CA ILE A 176 13.59 -6.88 0.46
C ILE A 176 14.20 -8.26 0.23
N SER A 177 15.44 -8.49 0.70
CA SER A 177 16.15 -9.77 0.49
C SER A 177 15.44 -10.97 1.12
N GLY A 178 14.62 -10.73 2.13
CA GLY A 178 13.82 -11.78 2.76
C GLY A 178 12.46 -12.03 2.10
N MET A 179 12.07 -11.21 1.11
CA MET A 179 10.83 -11.37 0.37
C MET A 179 10.98 -12.31 -0.84
N GLU A 180 9.93 -13.05 -1.15
CA GLU A 180 9.85 -13.79 -2.41
C GLU A 180 9.37 -12.85 -3.52
N ASN A 181 10.07 -12.83 -4.66
CA ASN A 181 9.74 -11.95 -5.80
C ASN A 181 8.32 -12.18 -6.37
N ARG A 182 7.74 -13.37 -6.16
CA ARG A 182 6.35 -13.66 -6.57
C ARG A 182 5.32 -12.83 -5.81
N LEU A 183 5.65 -12.40 -4.60
CA LEU A 183 4.77 -11.63 -3.73
C LEU A 183 5.07 -10.13 -3.77
N LEU A 184 6.35 -9.75 -3.80
CA LEU A 184 6.74 -8.34 -3.80
C LEU A 184 6.54 -7.75 -5.21
N THR A 185 5.43 -7.04 -5.40
CA THR A 185 5.03 -6.48 -6.71
C THR A 185 5.03 -4.97 -6.75
N SER A 186 5.10 -4.32 -5.61
CA SER A 186 5.16 -2.87 -5.50
C SER A 186 6.02 -2.39 -4.35
N LEU A 187 6.44 -1.15 -4.44
CA LEU A 187 7.23 -0.45 -3.45
C LEU A 187 6.61 0.92 -3.16
N HIS A 188 6.73 1.36 -1.91
CA HIS A 188 6.70 2.78 -1.55
C HIS A 188 8.13 3.22 -1.25
N VAL A 189 8.69 3.97 -2.18
CA VAL A 189 10.08 4.43 -2.11
C VAL A 189 10.12 5.79 -1.47
N GLN A 190 10.60 5.83 -0.26
CA GLN A 190 10.86 7.03 0.51
C GLN A 190 12.14 6.87 1.32
N ASP A 191 12.82 7.96 1.64
CA ASP A 191 13.95 7.96 2.58
C ASP A 191 13.52 8.48 3.96
N THR A 192 14.24 8.09 4.99
CA THR A 192 13.98 8.49 6.37
C THR A 192 15.26 8.62 7.18
N ASP A 193 15.18 9.34 8.29
CA ASP A 193 16.25 9.47 9.28
C ASP A 193 16.24 8.34 10.34
N PHE A 194 15.43 7.29 10.16
CA PHE A 194 15.12 6.20 11.10
C PHE A 194 14.40 6.62 12.38
N LYS A 195 13.95 7.88 12.45
CA LYS A 195 13.26 8.44 13.63
C LYS A 195 11.79 8.77 13.37
N GLY A 196 11.40 8.80 12.13
CA GLY A 196 10.03 9.12 11.76
C GLY A 196 9.76 8.81 10.31
N ASP A 197 8.49 8.66 10.02
CA ASP A 197 7.96 8.51 8.67
C ASP A 197 8.09 9.86 7.96
N ARG A 198 9.11 9.99 7.10
CA ARG A 198 9.57 11.29 6.57
C ARG A 198 9.13 11.58 5.15
N HIS A 199 8.89 10.55 4.35
CA HIS A 199 8.54 10.67 2.94
C HIS A 199 9.44 11.64 2.17
N VAL A 200 10.76 11.57 2.40
CA VAL A 200 11.75 12.38 1.68
C VAL A 200 12.37 11.61 0.51
N LEU A 201 12.97 12.35 -0.43
CA LEU A 201 13.63 11.76 -1.59
C LEU A 201 14.80 10.86 -1.17
N PRO A 202 15.13 9.81 -1.96
CA PRO A 202 16.37 9.05 -1.82
C PRO A 202 17.58 9.95 -1.65
N TYR A 203 18.51 9.55 -0.77
CA TYR A 203 19.71 10.29 -0.37
C TYR A 203 19.48 11.55 0.48
N MET A 204 18.24 11.87 0.84
CA MET A 204 17.95 12.96 1.80
C MET A 204 17.85 12.46 3.25
N GLY A 205 17.74 11.18 3.46
CA GLY A 205 17.71 10.53 4.76
C GLY A 205 19.00 9.75 5.06
N LYS A 206 18.84 8.51 5.55
CA LYS A 206 19.95 7.67 6.03
C LYS A 206 19.94 6.24 5.51
N GLN A 207 19.03 5.90 4.60
CA GLN A 207 18.98 4.56 4.04
C GLN A 207 20.17 4.30 3.10
N ASP A 208 20.65 3.07 3.07
CA ASP A 208 21.69 2.63 2.12
C ASP A 208 21.06 2.26 0.78
N TRP A 209 20.99 3.23 -0.11
CA TRP A 209 20.36 3.05 -1.43
C TRP A 209 21.12 2.08 -2.32
N ASP A 210 22.44 1.96 -2.16
CA ASP A 210 23.22 0.96 -2.88
C ASP A 210 22.86 -0.45 -2.40
N ALA A 211 22.64 -0.64 -1.11
CA ALA A 211 22.19 -1.92 -0.55
C ALA A 211 20.74 -2.23 -0.99
N VAL A 212 19.85 -1.24 -0.97
CA VAL A 212 18.45 -1.38 -1.46
C VAL A 212 18.45 -1.83 -2.94
N CYS A 213 19.20 -1.15 -3.80
CA CYS A 213 19.27 -1.50 -5.23
C CYS A 213 19.85 -2.91 -5.45
N ARG A 214 20.88 -3.29 -4.70
CA ARG A 214 21.45 -4.66 -4.75
C ARG A 214 20.41 -5.70 -4.32
N ALA A 215 19.70 -5.48 -3.23
CA ALA A 215 18.68 -6.39 -2.73
C ALA A 215 17.56 -6.60 -3.75
N LEU A 216 17.07 -5.54 -4.39
CA LEU A 216 16.07 -5.62 -5.46
C LEU A 216 16.59 -6.43 -6.66
N ALA A 217 17.86 -6.22 -7.05
CA ALA A 217 18.47 -6.97 -8.14
C ALA A 217 18.65 -8.46 -7.78
N GLU A 218 19.04 -8.77 -6.55
CA GLU A 218 19.25 -10.15 -6.08
C GLU A 218 17.97 -10.99 -6.07
N ILE A 219 16.83 -10.39 -5.72
CA ILE A 219 15.53 -11.08 -5.77
C ILE A 219 14.89 -11.04 -7.17
N ASP A 220 15.56 -10.45 -8.17
CA ASP A 220 15.01 -10.25 -9.51
C ASP A 220 13.68 -9.47 -9.50
N TYR A 221 13.61 -8.39 -8.73
CA TYR A 221 12.42 -7.56 -8.62
C TYR A 221 11.98 -7.02 -9.98
N ARG A 222 10.69 -7.15 -10.31
CA ARG A 222 10.11 -6.78 -11.60
C ARG A 222 8.96 -5.78 -11.50
N GLY A 223 8.63 -5.35 -10.28
CA GLY A 223 7.59 -4.35 -10.04
C GLY A 223 8.08 -2.93 -10.29
N ASP A 224 7.22 -1.97 -10.02
CA ASP A 224 7.50 -0.56 -10.21
C ASP A 224 8.29 0.02 -9.03
N PHE A 225 9.15 1.00 -9.31
CA PHE A 225 9.88 1.76 -8.31
C PHE A 225 9.11 3.06 -8.04
N SER A 226 8.07 2.95 -7.21
CA SER A 226 7.10 4.01 -6.97
C SER A 226 7.56 4.93 -5.85
N PHE A 227 7.76 6.21 -6.16
CA PHE A 227 8.11 7.20 -5.16
C PHE A 227 6.89 7.66 -4.38
N GLU A 228 6.91 7.50 -3.05
CA GLU A 228 5.91 8.04 -2.14
C GLU A 228 6.47 9.23 -1.37
N ILE A 229 6.44 10.41 -1.99
CA ILE A 229 7.10 11.63 -1.51
C ILE A 229 6.06 12.73 -1.36
N LEU A 230 5.45 12.78 -0.18
CA LEU A 230 4.29 13.64 0.07
C LEU A 230 4.66 15.10 0.41
N HIS A 231 5.85 15.38 0.93
CA HIS A 231 6.19 16.68 1.49
C HIS A 231 6.78 17.70 0.50
N TYR A 232 6.93 17.37 -0.76
CA TYR A 232 7.56 18.21 -1.78
C TYR A 232 6.59 18.74 -2.83
N ILE A 233 5.35 18.29 -2.82
CA ILE A 233 4.34 18.63 -3.83
C ILE A 233 3.61 19.94 -3.48
N ASP A 234 3.64 20.36 -2.22
CA ASP A 234 2.88 21.52 -1.70
C ASP A 234 3.67 22.85 -1.63
N LYS A 235 4.73 23.03 -2.42
CA LYS A 235 5.50 24.29 -2.43
C LYS A 235 5.65 24.87 -3.81
#